data_43638cbf07c20164e692723c595ed7c2
#
_entry.id   43638cbf07c20164e692723c595ed7c2
#
_cell.length_a   1.000
_cell.length_b   1.000
_cell.length_c   1.000
_cell.angle_alpha   90.00
_cell.angle_beta   90.00
_cell.angle_gamma   90.00
#
_symmetry.space_group_name_H-M   'P 1'
#
loop_
_entity.id
_entity.type
_entity.pdbx_description
1 polymer ?
#
loop_
_entity_poly.entity_id
_entity_poly.type
_entity_poly.pdbx_seq_one_letter_code
_entity_poly.pdbx_strand_id
1 'polypeptide(L)'
;MAENNENRIRRRKFSSTTNNNRNTGKNSNNNAKKQNSNIKNTRTNKNKESIQEARKKREEREQFELEREIYYRKKKINRKKRLKIATKLASVFLILAVIGGIVFSGFALYAVQGAPQVTKELIRENYISSQVVSDDQIPDDLKHAVVAMEDRRFYKHHGVDIKALVRSALNNLVTSSTQGGSTIDMQVSKNLLTSEDKTYKRKVLDMYNAIQMNKVMTKDEILCTYLNNIYLGKSAYGVAKGAKVYFNKDVSELNLAQCAMLAGITNNPYRFREHDQAKARQIQVLDDMLEQGYITKDEYQDAVDDPTLFASEID
;
A
#
# COMPACT_ATOMS: atom_id res chain seq x y z
N MET A 1 11.29 -1.00 -13.37
CA MET A 1 12.39 -1.21 -14.32
C MET A 1 12.89 0.16 -14.74
N ALA A 2 13.98 0.60 -14.19
CA ALA A 2 14.63 1.87 -14.51
C ALA A 2 15.99 1.52 -15.11
N GLU A 3 16.13 1.79 -16.41
CA GLU A 3 17.37 1.58 -17.16
C GLU A 3 18.42 2.61 -16.76
N ASN A 4 19.51 2.11 -16.22
CA ASN A 4 20.74 2.85 -16.00
C ASN A 4 21.47 3.02 -17.34
N ASN A 5 21.49 4.25 -17.86
CA ASN A 5 22.32 4.63 -18.99
C ASN A 5 23.64 5.20 -18.46
N GLU A 6 24.60 4.33 -18.19
CA GLU A 6 25.99 4.70 -17.93
C GLU A 6 26.71 5.02 -19.23
N ASN A 7 26.94 6.29 -19.48
CA ASN A 7 27.80 6.77 -20.57
C ASN A 7 29.26 6.39 -20.30
N ARG A 8 29.72 5.35 -20.97
CA ARG A 8 31.09 4.86 -21.01
C ARG A 8 31.96 5.82 -21.82
N ILE A 9 32.72 6.66 -21.13
CA ILE A 9 33.77 7.49 -21.75
C ILE A 9 34.94 6.56 -22.13
N ARG A 10 35.11 6.33 -23.43
CA ARG A 10 36.27 5.62 -23.99
C ARG A 10 37.51 6.50 -23.83
N ARG A 11 38.45 6.10 -22.98
CA ARG A 11 39.83 6.61 -22.96
C ARG A 11 40.59 6.02 -24.14
N ARG A 12 40.98 6.85 -25.12
CA ARG A 12 41.99 6.50 -26.11
C ARG A 12 43.37 6.65 -25.47
N LYS A 13 44.11 5.56 -25.34
CA LYS A 13 45.54 5.55 -25.03
C LYS A 13 46.32 5.98 -26.27
N PHE A 14 47.14 7.01 -26.18
CA PHE A 14 48.20 7.31 -27.13
C PHE A 14 49.45 6.53 -26.70
N SER A 15 49.95 5.66 -27.58
CA SER A 15 51.25 5.03 -27.44
C SER A 15 52.29 5.88 -28.19
N SER A 16 53.29 6.33 -27.46
CA SER A 16 54.50 6.95 -27.99
C SER A 16 55.45 5.82 -28.46
N THR A 17 55.74 5.80 -29.73
CA THR A 17 56.81 4.94 -30.27
C THR A 17 58.02 5.82 -30.61
N THR A 18 59.02 5.64 -29.80
CA THR A 18 60.37 6.21 -30.03
C THR A 18 61.09 5.26 -31.00
N ASN A 19 61.53 5.73 -32.12
CA ASN A 19 62.48 4.97 -32.97
C ASN A 19 63.75 5.77 -33.12
N ASN A 20 64.79 5.24 -32.44
CA ASN A 20 66.18 5.57 -32.71
C ASN A 20 66.62 4.81 -33.96
N ASN A 21 67.21 5.48 -34.92
CA ASN A 21 68.14 4.87 -35.84
C ASN A 21 69.29 5.80 -36.18
N ARG A 22 70.46 5.42 -35.69
CA ARG A 22 71.77 5.89 -36.17
C ARG A 22 72.05 5.11 -37.46
N ASN A 23 72.49 5.79 -38.52
CA ASN A 23 73.62 5.30 -39.25
C ASN A 23 74.33 6.38 -40.10
N THR A 24 75.62 6.23 -40.13
CA THR A 24 76.73 6.92 -40.70
C THR A 24 76.81 6.85 -42.24
N GLY A 25 77.40 7.85 -42.92
CA GLY A 25 77.89 7.76 -44.26
C GLY A 25 78.33 9.09 -44.88
N LYS A 26 79.58 9.22 -45.13
CA LYS A 26 80.33 10.36 -45.73
C LYS A 26 80.07 10.58 -47.22
N ASN A 27 80.37 11.83 -47.62
CA ASN A 27 80.80 12.42 -48.92
C ASN A 27 79.64 12.90 -49.81
N SER A 28 79.64 14.13 -50.25
CA SER A 28 80.61 14.88 -51.00
C SER A 28 80.12 16.34 -51.21
N ASN A 29 81.07 17.26 -51.27
CA ASN A 29 80.92 18.68 -51.51
C ASN A 29 80.35 19.05 -52.86
N ASN A 30 79.79 20.25 -52.89
CA ASN A 30 79.46 21.10 -54.03
C ASN A 30 78.06 21.01 -54.59
N ASN A 31 77.13 21.60 -53.83
CA ASN A 31 75.95 22.36 -54.34
C ASN A 31 75.20 23.05 -53.13
N ALA A 32 75.96 23.52 -52.19
CA ALA A 32 75.46 23.87 -50.84
C ALA A 32 74.89 25.28 -50.65
N LYS A 33 74.86 26.14 -51.65
CA LYS A 33 74.39 27.56 -51.43
C LYS A 33 72.96 27.87 -51.88
N LYS A 34 72.39 27.11 -52.81
CA LYS A 34 70.95 27.31 -53.20
C LYS A 34 69.95 26.36 -52.50
N GLN A 35 70.37 25.27 -51.97
CA GLN A 35 69.49 24.38 -51.20
C GLN A 35 69.35 24.82 -49.74
N ASN A 36 70.29 25.51 -49.13
CA ASN A 36 70.23 25.93 -47.73
C ASN A 36 69.25 27.08 -47.45
N SER A 37 68.90 27.92 -48.40
CA SER A 37 67.88 28.96 -48.25
C SER A 37 66.44 28.42 -48.35
N ASN A 38 66.22 27.41 -49.17
CA ASN A 38 64.89 26.76 -49.26
C ASN A 38 64.64 25.82 -48.09
N ILE A 39 65.63 25.16 -47.52
CA ILE A 39 65.49 24.27 -46.35
C ILE A 39 65.27 25.11 -45.08
N LYS A 40 65.89 26.27 -44.94
CA LYS A 40 65.60 27.21 -43.82
C LYS A 40 64.21 27.80 -43.89
N ASN A 41 63.72 28.18 -45.08
CA ASN A 41 62.36 28.73 -45.23
C ASN A 41 61.28 27.68 -45.02
N THR A 42 61.49 26.42 -45.46
CA THR A 42 60.56 25.32 -45.21
C THR A 42 60.52 24.85 -43.74
N ARG A 43 61.68 24.89 -43.04
CA ARG A 43 61.73 24.62 -41.58
C ARG A 43 61.06 25.74 -40.77
N THR A 44 61.23 27.02 -41.11
CA THR A 44 60.57 28.18 -40.44
C THR A 44 59.07 28.17 -40.71
N ASN A 45 58.58 27.80 -41.88
CA ASN A 45 57.14 27.70 -42.14
C ASN A 45 56.52 26.50 -41.42
N LYS A 46 57.14 25.31 -41.40
CA LYS A 46 56.66 24.19 -40.62
C LYS A 46 56.62 24.48 -39.11
N ASN A 47 57.60 25.22 -38.58
CA ASN A 47 57.56 25.67 -37.18
C ASN A 47 56.46 26.71 -36.90
N LYS A 48 56.17 27.62 -37.82
CA LYS A 48 55.05 28.56 -37.68
C LYS A 48 53.69 27.84 -37.72
N GLU A 49 53.50 26.91 -38.64
CA GLU A 49 52.29 26.08 -38.71
C GLU A 49 52.05 25.23 -37.46
N SER A 50 53.12 24.59 -36.95
CA SER A 50 53.02 23.78 -35.70
C SER A 50 52.72 24.64 -34.49
N ILE A 51 53.24 25.87 -34.40
CA ILE A 51 52.93 26.86 -33.35
C ILE A 51 51.48 27.35 -33.45
N GLN A 52 51.00 27.63 -34.66
CA GLN A 52 49.62 28.03 -34.87
C GLN A 52 48.62 26.90 -34.52
N GLU A 53 48.94 25.68 -34.92
CA GLU A 53 48.12 24.50 -34.57
C GLU A 53 48.09 24.25 -33.02
N ALA A 54 49.23 24.41 -32.37
CA ALA A 54 49.31 24.33 -30.92
C ALA A 54 48.52 25.42 -30.19
N ARG A 55 48.53 26.66 -30.71
CA ARG A 55 47.71 27.79 -30.21
C ARG A 55 46.23 27.49 -30.37
N LYS A 56 45.82 27.05 -31.56
CA LYS A 56 44.42 26.69 -31.82
C LYS A 56 43.91 25.59 -30.92
N LYS A 57 44.72 24.52 -30.71
CA LYS A 57 44.37 23.43 -29.79
C LYS A 57 44.28 23.93 -28.33
N ARG A 58 45.07 24.93 -27.96
CA ARG A 58 45.01 25.54 -26.62
C ARG A 58 43.74 26.35 -26.44
N GLU A 59 43.39 27.19 -27.44
CA GLU A 59 42.17 27.98 -27.42
C GLU A 59 40.90 27.08 -27.41
N GLU A 60 40.89 26.02 -28.20
CA GLU A 60 39.79 25.03 -28.19
C GLU A 60 39.66 24.33 -26.81
N ARG A 61 40.76 24.03 -26.14
CA ARG A 61 40.72 23.47 -24.75
C ARG A 61 40.21 24.49 -23.74
N GLU A 62 40.66 25.73 -23.81
CA GLU A 62 40.20 26.80 -22.92
C GLU A 62 38.71 27.09 -23.10
N GLN A 63 38.21 27.07 -24.34
CA GLN A 63 36.78 27.23 -24.63
C GLN A 63 35.98 26.03 -24.08
N PHE A 64 36.44 24.79 -24.28
CA PHE A 64 35.80 23.62 -23.75
C PHE A 64 35.73 23.62 -22.20
N GLU A 65 36.81 24.01 -21.53
CA GLU A 65 36.84 24.14 -20.08
C GLU A 65 35.85 25.19 -19.58
N LEU A 66 35.79 26.34 -20.27
CA LEU A 66 34.86 27.43 -19.95
C LEU A 66 33.39 27.00 -20.13
N GLU A 67 33.07 26.35 -21.25
CA GLU A 67 31.71 25.81 -21.48
C GLU A 67 31.31 24.79 -20.43
N ARG A 68 32.24 23.92 -20.05
CA ARG A 68 32.06 22.92 -18.99
C ARG A 68 31.78 23.59 -17.65
N GLU A 69 32.54 24.63 -17.29
CA GLU A 69 32.32 25.37 -16.05
C GLU A 69 30.95 26.09 -16.05
N ILE A 70 30.57 26.73 -17.15
CA ILE A 70 29.25 27.35 -17.30
C ILE A 70 28.14 26.34 -17.17
N TYR A 71 28.29 25.14 -17.76
CA TYR A 71 27.30 24.05 -17.64
C TYR A 71 27.13 23.62 -16.16
N TYR A 72 28.22 23.38 -15.42
CA TYR A 72 28.15 23.00 -14.02
C TYR A 72 27.58 24.11 -13.13
N ARG A 73 27.92 25.39 -13.41
CA ARG A 73 27.31 26.52 -12.69
C ARG A 73 25.80 26.57 -12.93
N LYS A 74 25.33 26.47 -14.17
CA LYS A 74 23.90 26.43 -14.52
C LYS A 74 23.19 25.26 -13.84
N LYS A 75 23.77 24.06 -13.86
CA LYS A 75 23.25 22.87 -13.20
C LYS A 75 23.11 23.07 -11.68
N LYS A 76 24.12 23.68 -11.02
CA LYS A 76 24.11 23.99 -9.58
C LYS A 76 23.02 25.02 -9.22
N ILE A 77 22.85 26.05 -10.04
CA ILE A 77 21.81 27.08 -9.86
C ILE A 77 20.41 26.46 -10.02
N ASN A 78 20.19 25.65 -11.05
CA ASN A 78 18.91 24.99 -11.29
C ASN A 78 18.57 24.00 -10.17
N ARG A 79 19.54 23.25 -9.64
CA ARG A 79 19.35 22.37 -8.48
C ARG A 79 18.92 23.16 -7.24
N LYS A 80 19.57 24.31 -6.96
CA LYS A 80 19.20 25.19 -5.84
C LYS A 80 17.79 25.78 -6.02
N LYS A 81 17.42 26.20 -7.24
CA LYS A 81 16.05 26.69 -7.53
C LYS A 81 15.01 25.61 -7.32
N ARG A 82 15.24 24.39 -7.84
CA ARG A 82 14.33 23.24 -7.64
C ARG A 82 14.16 22.89 -6.16
N LEU A 83 15.26 22.89 -5.40
CA LEU A 83 15.21 22.63 -3.96
C LEU A 83 14.38 23.69 -3.22
N LYS A 84 14.58 24.99 -3.53
CA LYS A 84 13.78 26.08 -2.93
C LYS A 84 12.28 25.98 -3.27
N ILE A 85 11.93 25.54 -4.48
CA ILE A 85 10.54 25.32 -4.87
C ILE A 85 9.98 24.12 -4.09
N ALA A 86 10.71 23.00 -4.03
CA ALA A 86 10.30 21.81 -3.30
C ALA A 86 10.09 22.10 -1.79
N THR A 87 10.97 22.88 -1.16
CA THR A 87 10.80 23.26 0.26
C THR A 87 9.57 24.15 0.46
N LYS A 88 9.30 25.11 -0.44
CA LYS A 88 8.09 25.93 -0.38
C LYS A 88 6.82 25.10 -0.52
N LEU A 89 6.78 24.16 -1.48
CA LEU A 89 5.65 23.27 -1.67
C LEU A 89 5.44 22.35 -0.45
N ALA A 90 6.53 21.83 0.12
CA ALA A 90 6.46 21.02 1.35
C ALA A 90 5.92 21.86 2.54
N SER A 91 6.34 23.12 2.67
CA SER A 91 5.82 24.02 3.71
C SER A 91 4.33 24.30 3.55
N VAL A 92 3.88 24.56 2.33
CA VAL A 92 2.44 24.76 2.04
C VAL A 92 1.64 23.50 2.37
N PHE A 93 2.15 22.34 1.94
CA PHE A 93 1.51 21.05 2.26
C PHE A 93 1.41 20.82 3.78
N LEU A 94 2.47 21.12 4.53
CA LEU A 94 2.48 21.00 5.99
C LEU A 94 1.44 21.92 6.65
N ILE A 95 1.34 23.18 6.21
CA ILE A 95 0.35 24.14 6.71
C ILE A 95 -1.07 23.63 6.45
N LEU A 96 -1.35 23.16 5.22
CA LEU A 96 -2.66 22.60 4.87
C LEU A 96 -2.98 21.34 5.70
N ALA A 97 -2.00 20.49 5.97
CA ALA A 97 -2.16 19.31 6.83
C ALA A 97 -2.48 19.70 8.28
N VAL A 98 -1.85 20.73 8.82
CA VAL A 98 -2.15 21.25 10.16
C VAL A 98 -3.55 21.85 10.23
N ILE A 99 -3.94 22.68 9.26
CA ILE A 99 -5.29 23.26 9.19
C ILE A 99 -6.33 22.14 9.08
N GLY A 100 -6.13 21.17 8.20
CA GLY A 100 -6.98 20.01 8.04
C GLY A 100 -7.12 19.21 9.35
N GLY A 101 -6.03 19.02 10.08
CA GLY A 101 -6.01 18.37 11.39
C GLY A 101 -6.85 19.12 12.43
N ILE A 102 -6.75 20.46 12.49
CA ILE A 102 -7.54 21.30 13.42
C ILE A 102 -9.04 21.20 13.08
N VAL A 103 -9.39 21.34 11.80
CA VAL A 103 -10.78 21.23 11.34
C VAL A 103 -11.36 19.86 11.64
N PHE A 104 -10.59 18.80 11.36
CA PHE A 104 -11.00 17.42 11.66
C PHE A 104 -11.17 17.20 13.17
N SER A 105 -10.27 17.71 14.00
CA SER A 105 -10.37 17.60 15.46
C SER A 105 -11.62 18.31 16.00
N GLY A 106 -11.90 19.52 15.51
CA GLY A 106 -13.13 20.25 15.85
C GLY A 106 -14.39 19.48 15.44
N PHE A 107 -14.40 18.92 14.24
CA PHE A 107 -15.50 18.06 13.78
C PHE A 107 -15.65 16.79 14.62
N ALA A 108 -14.53 16.14 14.98
CA ALA A 108 -14.56 14.94 15.82
C ALA A 108 -15.14 15.24 17.22
N LEU A 109 -14.70 16.34 17.85
CA LEU A 109 -15.26 16.78 19.14
C LEU A 109 -16.78 17.05 19.04
N TYR A 110 -17.21 17.74 17.98
CA TYR A 110 -18.63 17.94 17.70
C TYR A 110 -19.39 16.62 17.51
N ALA A 111 -18.80 15.67 16.78
CA ALA A 111 -19.45 14.40 16.48
C ALA A 111 -19.68 13.53 17.72
N VAL A 112 -18.77 13.59 18.71
CA VAL A 112 -18.87 12.80 19.95
C VAL A 112 -19.56 13.53 21.08
N GLN A 113 -19.95 14.81 20.88
CA GLN A 113 -20.65 15.58 21.87
C GLN A 113 -22.00 14.94 22.24
N GLY A 114 -22.21 14.65 23.53
CA GLY A 114 -23.42 13.97 24.01
C GLY A 114 -23.45 12.46 23.80
N ALA A 115 -22.35 11.86 23.30
CA ALA A 115 -22.25 10.40 23.21
C ALA A 115 -22.32 9.77 24.61
N PRO A 116 -23.11 8.69 24.80
CA PRO A 116 -23.16 8.00 26.08
C PRO A 116 -21.81 7.34 26.38
N GLN A 117 -21.53 7.15 27.66
CA GLN A 117 -20.38 6.36 28.09
C GLN A 117 -20.60 4.91 27.67
N VAL A 118 -19.66 4.35 26.92
CA VAL A 118 -19.72 2.93 26.51
C VAL A 118 -19.39 2.05 27.72
N THR A 119 -20.34 1.24 28.13
CA THR A 119 -20.19 0.21 29.17
C THR A 119 -20.67 -1.14 28.67
N LYS A 120 -20.31 -2.22 29.36
CA LYS A 120 -20.80 -3.58 29.03
C LYS A 120 -22.33 -3.68 29.18
N GLU A 121 -22.89 -3.00 30.18
CA GLU A 121 -24.33 -2.94 30.43
C GLU A 121 -25.04 -2.27 29.27
N LEU A 122 -24.60 -1.08 28.85
CA LEU A 122 -25.19 -0.36 27.71
C LEU A 122 -25.16 -1.22 26.44
N ILE A 123 -24.09 -1.95 26.18
CA ILE A 123 -23.98 -2.84 25.02
C ILE A 123 -24.98 -3.98 25.10
N ARG A 124 -25.12 -4.63 26.28
CA ARG A 124 -26.05 -5.73 26.50
C ARG A 124 -27.51 -5.31 26.41
N GLU A 125 -27.85 -4.12 26.92
CA GLU A 125 -29.20 -3.55 26.83
C GLU A 125 -29.66 -3.31 25.39
N ASN A 126 -28.69 -3.10 24.48
CA ASN A 126 -28.97 -2.86 23.06
C ASN A 126 -28.84 -4.11 22.18
N TYR A 127 -28.71 -5.32 22.76
CA TYR A 127 -28.66 -6.54 21.96
C TYR A 127 -29.95 -6.71 21.14
N ILE A 128 -29.77 -7.03 19.86
CA ILE A 128 -30.85 -7.22 18.88
C ILE A 128 -31.33 -8.68 18.88
N SER A 129 -30.40 -9.60 19.06
CA SER A 129 -30.69 -11.04 19.06
C SER A 129 -31.47 -11.48 20.30
N SER A 130 -32.52 -12.28 20.08
CA SER A 130 -33.23 -12.99 21.14
C SER A 130 -32.57 -14.33 21.55
N GLN A 131 -31.59 -14.79 20.78
CA GLN A 131 -30.87 -16.04 21.00
C GLN A 131 -29.37 -15.73 21.13
N VAL A 132 -28.97 -15.42 22.37
CA VAL A 132 -27.58 -15.14 22.70
C VAL A 132 -26.87 -16.39 23.11
N VAL A 133 -25.72 -16.66 22.53
CA VAL A 133 -24.82 -17.77 22.89
C VAL A 133 -23.53 -17.25 23.52
N SER A 134 -22.94 -18.03 24.41
CA SER A 134 -21.66 -17.71 25.02
C SER A 134 -20.50 -17.98 24.05
N ASP A 135 -19.32 -17.40 24.33
CA ASP A 135 -18.16 -17.50 23.45
C ASP A 135 -17.69 -18.96 23.23
N ASP A 136 -17.79 -19.80 24.25
CA ASP A 136 -17.44 -21.21 24.20
C ASP A 136 -18.40 -22.08 23.36
N GLN A 137 -19.60 -21.56 23.05
CA GLN A 137 -20.57 -22.21 22.17
C GLN A 137 -20.34 -21.88 20.71
N ILE A 138 -19.54 -20.87 20.39
CA ILE A 138 -19.25 -20.44 19.03
C ILE A 138 -17.98 -21.12 18.54
N PRO A 139 -18.02 -21.94 17.46
CA PRO A 139 -16.84 -22.60 16.92
C PRO A 139 -15.72 -21.61 16.59
N ASP A 140 -14.47 -21.97 16.85
CA ASP A 140 -13.32 -21.15 16.50
C ASP A 140 -13.20 -20.94 15.00
N ASP A 141 -13.60 -21.91 14.19
CA ASP A 141 -13.69 -21.76 12.73
C ASP A 141 -14.59 -20.61 12.31
N LEU A 142 -15.73 -20.41 13.00
CA LEU A 142 -16.64 -19.29 12.69
C LEU A 142 -16.04 -17.95 13.11
N LYS A 143 -15.37 -17.89 14.27
CA LYS A 143 -14.63 -16.72 14.75
C LYS A 143 -13.53 -16.35 13.76
N HIS A 144 -12.72 -17.33 13.35
CA HIS A 144 -11.63 -17.16 12.38
C HIS A 144 -12.14 -16.72 11.00
N ALA A 145 -13.21 -17.32 10.50
CA ALA A 145 -13.83 -16.97 9.22
C ALA A 145 -14.27 -15.50 9.19
N VAL A 146 -14.93 -15.04 10.24
CA VAL A 146 -15.37 -13.64 10.37
C VAL A 146 -14.17 -12.70 10.48
N VAL A 147 -13.19 -13.01 11.30
CA VAL A 147 -11.97 -12.19 11.45
C VAL A 147 -11.19 -12.13 10.13
N ALA A 148 -11.02 -13.25 9.45
CA ALA A 148 -10.30 -13.35 8.19
C ALA A 148 -10.91 -12.43 7.11
N MET A 149 -12.23 -12.39 7.03
CA MET A 149 -12.97 -11.69 6.01
C MET A 149 -13.18 -10.19 6.35
N GLU A 150 -13.62 -9.89 7.58
CA GLU A 150 -14.06 -8.55 7.97
C GLU A 150 -12.91 -7.69 8.51
N ASP A 151 -11.99 -8.30 9.27
CA ASP A 151 -10.99 -7.54 10.01
C ASP A 151 -9.72 -8.35 10.28
N ARG A 152 -8.89 -8.57 9.25
CA ARG A 152 -7.63 -9.37 9.30
C ARG A 152 -6.69 -9.00 10.44
N ARG A 153 -6.86 -7.83 11.03
CA ARG A 153 -6.00 -7.32 12.09
C ARG A 153 -6.72 -7.08 13.40
N PHE A 154 -7.88 -7.66 13.56
CA PHE A 154 -8.79 -7.49 14.71
C PHE A 154 -8.07 -7.54 16.07
N TYR A 155 -7.23 -8.54 16.27
CA TYR A 155 -6.45 -8.71 17.50
C TYR A 155 -5.22 -7.78 17.61
N LYS A 156 -4.93 -6.97 16.59
CA LYS A 156 -3.72 -6.11 16.52
C LYS A 156 -4.00 -4.62 16.69
N HIS A 157 -5.26 -4.22 16.72
CA HIS A 157 -5.65 -2.82 16.91
C HIS A 157 -6.61 -2.66 18.10
N HIS A 158 -6.82 -1.42 18.55
CA HIS A 158 -7.68 -1.09 19.69
C HIS A 158 -8.91 -0.29 19.22
N GLY A 159 -9.80 -0.94 18.49
CA GLY A 159 -11.06 -0.39 17.98
C GLY A 159 -11.01 0.10 16.54
N VAL A 160 -9.91 0.75 16.11
CA VAL A 160 -9.76 1.31 14.76
C VAL A 160 -8.46 0.83 14.13
N ASP A 161 -8.53 0.28 12.92
CA ASP A 161 -7.34 -0.05 12.13
C ASP A 161 -7.00 1.09 11.16
N ILE A 162 -6.08 1.97 11.57
CA ILE A 162 -5.61 3.09 10.75
C ILE A 162 -5.00 2.61 9.41
N LYS A 163 -4.28 1.46 9.42
CA LYS A 163 -3.66 0.94 8.19
C LYS A 163 -4.72 0.47 7.19
N ALA A 164 -5.78 -0.20 7.67
CA ALA A 164 -6.91 -0.61 6.84
C ALA A 164 -7.68 0.61 6.30
N LEU A 165 -7.91 1.63 7.12
CA LEU A 165 -8.58 2.87 6.71
C LEU A 165 -7.80 3.59 5.60
N VAL A 166 -6.48 3.76 5.76
CA VAL A 166 -5.63 4.41 4.74
C VAL A 166 -5.61 3.59 3.45
N ARG A 167 -5.44 2.26 3.55
CA ARG A 167 -5.46 1.36 2.39
C ARG A 167 -6.79 1.45 1.64
N SER A 168 -7.90 1.37 2.35
CA SER A 168 -9.25 1.45 1.79
C SER A 168 -9.50 2.81 1.12
N ALA A 169 -9.08 3.93 1.75
CA ALA A 169 -9.20 5.26 1.16
C ALA A 169 -8.38 5.39 -0.14
N LEU A 170 -7.15 4.88 -0.17
CA LEU A 170 -6.31 4.89 -1.37
C LEU A 170 -6.89 4.01 -2.48
N ASN A 171 -7.36 2.80 -2.16
CA ASN A 171 -7.98 1.93 -3.15
C ASN A 171 -9.25 2.55 -3.74
N ASN A 172 -10.11 3.14 -2.92
CA ASN A 172 -11.34 3.79 -3.39
C ASN A 172 -11.08 5.03 -4.26
N LEU A 173 -9.90 5.66 -4.14
CA LEU A 173 -9.47 6.75 -5.03
C LEU A 173 -8.95 6.25 -6.38
N VAL A 174 -8.36 5.06 -6.42
CA VAL A 174 -7.67 4.53 -7.61
C VAL A 174 -8.55 3.52 -8.38
N THR A 175 -9.44 2.81 -7.68
CA THR A 175 -10.30 1.78 -8.26
C THR A 175 -11.77 2.13 -8.09
N SER A 176 -12.61 1.65 -9.01
CA SER A 176 -14.08 1.78 -8.89
C SER A 176 -14.69 0.80 -7.87
N SER A 177 -13.88 -0.01 -7.18
CA SER A 177 -14.32 -0.95 -6.16
C SER A 177 -14.37 -0.27 -4.79
N THR A 178 -15.47 -0.39 -4.07
CA THR A 178 -15.60 0.06 -2.69
C THR A 178 -15.05 -0.98 -1.73
N GLN A 179 -13.81 -0.82 -1.29
CA GLN A 179 -13.26 -1.66 -0.24
C GLN A 179 -13.64 -1.10 1.14
N GLY A 180 -14.17 -1.93 2.04
CA GLY A 180 -14.52 -1.57 3.39
C GLY A 180 -13.27 -1.34 4.27
N GLY A 181 -13.30 -0.30 5.09
CA GLY A 181 -12.25 -0.01 6.09
C GLY A 181 -12.79 0.03 7.52
N SER A 182 -13.98 -0.57 7.76
CA SER A 182 -14.57 -0.65 9.09
C SER A 182 -14.04 -1.88 9.81
N THR A 183 -13.72 -1.72 11.08
CA THR A 183 -13.36 -2.84 11.97
C THR A 183 -14.61 -3.54 12.51
N ILE A 184 -14.47 -4.74 13.06
CA ILE A 184 -15.54 -5.44 13.78
C ILE A 184 -16.07 -4.58 14.93
N ASP A 185 -15.17 -3.93 15.68
CA ASP A 185 -15.54 -3.01 16.77
C ASP A 185 -16.45 -1.86 16.29
N MET A 186 -16.11 -1.26 15.13
CA MET A 186 -16.94 -0.19 14.54
C MET A 186 -18.28 -0.73 14.03
N GLN A 187 -18.34 -1.99 13.60
CA GLN A 187 -19.59 -2.62 13.19
C GLN A 187 -20.49 -2.91 14.42
N VAL A 188 -19.93 -3.32 15.56
CA VAL A 188 -20.67 -3.43 16.82
C VAL A 188 -21.26 -2.08 17.23
N SER A 189 -20.46 -1.00 17.19
CA SER A 189 -20.96 0.35 17.46
C SER A 189 -22.12 0.73 16.54
N LYS A 190 -21.94 0.51 15.24
CA LYS A 190 -22.97 0.77 14.23
C LYS A 190 -24.28 0.02 14.50
N ASN A 191 -24.18 -1.24 14.91
CA ASN A 191 -25.37 -2.11 15.06
C ASN A 191 -26.09 -1.84 16.37
N LEU A 192 -25.37 -1.49 17.46
CA LEU A 192 -25.93 -1.43 18.81
C LEU A 192 -26.00 -0.04 19.43
N LEU A 193 -25.12 0.89 19.02
CA LEU A 193 -24.93 2.15 19.75
C LEU A 193 -25.24 3.39 18.90
N THR A 194 -25.35 3.27 17.57
CA THR A 194 -25.59 4.42 16.68
C THR A 194 -26.79 4.18 15.77
N SER A 195 -27.26 5.26 15.10
CA SER A 195 -28.37 5.17 14.14
C SER A 195 -27.90 4.60 12.78
N GLU A 196 -28.85 4.20 11.92
CA GLU A 196 -28.59 3.74 10.56
C GLU A 196 -28.16 4.84 9.58
N ASP A 197 -28.12 6.10 10.01
CA ASP A 197 -27.79 7.25 9.17
C ASP A 197 -26.39 7.12 8.56
N LYS A 198 -26.30 7.21 7.25
CA LYS A 198 -25.02 7.13 6.53
C LYS A 198 -24.31 8.50 6.51
N THR A 199 -23.89 8.99 7.67
CA THR A 199 -23.21 10.28 7.81
C THR A 199 -21.75 10.15 8.26
N TYR A 200 -20.93 11.15 7.93
CA TYR A 200 -19.56 11.22 8.46
C TYR A 200 -19.54 11.37 9.99
N LYS A 201 -20.53 12.08 10.55
CA LYS A 201 -20.70 12.23 12.00
C LYS A 201 -20.84 10.86 12.68
N ARG A 202 -21.76 10.01 12.18
CA ARG A 202 -21.91 8.63 12.67
C ARG A 202 -20.61 7.83 12.55
N LYS A 203 -19.90 7.94 11.41
CA LYS A 203 -18.64 7.20 11.22
C LYS A 203 -17.57 7.57 12.26
N VAL A 204 -17.47 8.88 12.62
CA VAL A 204 -16.57 9.34 13.68
C VAL A 204 -17.04 8.83 15.04
N LEU A 205 -18.36 8.80 15.30
CA LEU A 205 -18.92 8.26 16.53
C LEU A 205 -18.68 6.75 16.64
N ASP A 206 -18.83 5.97 15.55
CA ASP A 206 -18.49 4.54 15.51
C ASP A 206 -17.00 4.31 15.87
N MET A 207 -16.09 5.13 15.33
CA MET A 207 -14.67 5.05 15.68
C MET A 207 -14.41 5.37 17.16
N TYR A 208 -15.06 6.40 17.69
CA TYR A 208 -14.97 6.76 19.10
C TYR A 208 -15.47 5.62 20.00
N ASN A 209 -16.68 5.11 19.75
CA ASN A 209 -17.28 4.03 20.51
C ASN A 209 -16.43 2.76 20.45
N ALA A 210 -15.88 2.41 19.28
CA ALA A 210 -14.98 1.28 19.10
C ALA A 210 -13.74 1.40 20.00
N ILE A 211 -13.13 2.60 20.10
CA ILE A 211 -12.00 2.85 21.01
C ILE A 211 -12.42 2.74 22.48
N GLN A 212 -13.60 3.28 22.86
CA GLN A 212 -14.10 3.17 24.22
C GLN A 212 -14.42 1.73 24.59
N MET A 213 -15.02 0.96 23.67
CA MET A 213 -15.35 -0.46 23.84
C MET A 213 -14.11 -1.29 24.17
N ASN A 214 -12.99 -1.06 23.49
CA ASN A 214 -11.72 -1.75 23.78
C ASN A 214 -11.10 -1.41 25.16
N LYS A 215 -11.60 -0.40 25.87
CA LYS A 215 -11.19 -0.12 27.26
C LYS A 215 -11.96 -0.92 28.30
N VAL A 216 -13.14 -1.40 27.95
CA VAL A 216 -14.07 -2.07 28.88
C VAL A 216 -14.34 -3.52 28.53
N MET A 217 -13.99 -3.97 27.33
CA MET A 217 -14.19 -5.33 26.82
C MET A 217 -12.90 -5.89 26.24
N THR A 218 -12.72 -7.21 26.32
CA THR A 218 -11.69 -7.94 25.59
C THR A 218 -12.08 -8.08 24.12
N LYS A 219 -11.12 -8.45 23.28
CA LYS A 219 -11.38 -8.71 21.85
C LYS A 219 -12.37 -9.86 21.64
N ASP A 220 -12.27 -10.91 22.44
CA ASP A 220 -13.17 -12.05 22.34
C ASP A 220 -14.59 -11.66 22.77
N GLU A 221 -14.75 -10.85 23.84
CA GLU A 221 -16.06 -10.31 24.22
C GLU A 221 -16.67 -9.44 23.11
N ILE A 222 -15.86 -8.64 22.41
CA ILE A 222 -16.33 -7.80 21.28
C ILE A 222 -16.73 -8.69 20.09
N LEU A 223 -15.94 -9.69 19.76
CA LEU A 223 -16.24 -10.62 18.67
C LEU A 223 -17.51 -11.44 18.98
N CYS A 224 -17.63 -11.95 20.18
CA CYS A 224 -18.83 -12.64 20.65
C CYS A 224 -20.07 -11.73 20.58
N THR A 225 -19.94 -10.46 20.98
CA THR A 225 -21.01 -9.44 20.84
C THR A 225 -21.39 -9.24 19.37
N TYR A 226 -20.40 -9.11 18.48
CA TYR A 226 -20.65 -8.99 17.05
C TYR A 226 -21.42 -10.17 16.50
N LEU A 227 -20.93 -11.40 16.77
CA LEU A 227 -21.52 -12.64 16.29
C LEU A 227 -22.95 -12.87 16.80
N ASN A 228 -23.23 -12.43 18.03
CA ASN A 228 -24.58 -12.49 18.58
C ASN A 228 -25.57 -11.49 17.96
N ASN A 229 -25.10 -10.42 17.31
CA ASN A 229 -25.97 -9.32 16.86
C ASN A 229 -25.93 -9.03 15.36
N ILE A 230 -25.08 -9.73 14.59
CA ILE A 230 -24.98 -9.53 13.15
C ILE A 230 -26.25 -9.99 12.43
N TYR A 231 -26.71 -9.21 11.44
CA TYR A 231 -27.82 -9.60 10.61
C TYR A 231 -27.38 -10.55 9.49
N LEU A 232 -28.05 -11.67 9.36
CA LEU A 232 -27.74 -12.76 8.43
C LEU A 232 -28.83 -12.98 7.36
N GLY A 233 -29.78 -12.06 7.23
CA GLY A 233 -30.92 -12.25 6.33
C GLY A 233 -32.00 -13.18 6.92
N LYS A 234 -33.08 -13.39 6.16
CA LYS A 234 -34.19 -14.26 6.57
C LYS A 234 -34.68 -14.00 8.03
N SER A 235 -34.64 -12.72 8.46
CA SER A 235 -34.95 -12.29 9.84
C SER A 235 -34.06 -12.94 10.92
N ALA A 236 -32.88 -13.40 10.57
CA ALA A 236 -31.92 -13.98 11.49
C ALA A 236 -30.94 -12.90 12.00
N TYR A 237 -30.99 -12.59 13.27
CA TYR A 237 -30.01 -11.80 14.00
C TYR A 237 -29.22 -12.72 14.93
N GLY A 238 -27.88 -12.69 14.82
CA GLY A 238 -26.95 -13.53 15.54
C GLY A 238 -26.74 -14.91 14.93
N VAL A 239 -25.55 -15.46 15.19
CA VAL A 239 -25.09 -16.73 14.59
C VAL A 239 -25.90 -17.94 15.03
N ALA A 240 -26.43 -17.95 16.26
CA ALA A 240 -27.31 -19.02 16.73
C ALA A 240 -28.57 -19.13 15.85
N LYS A 241 -29.24 -18.01 15.63
CA LYS A 241 -30.41 -17.96 14.76
C LYS A 241 -30.04 -18.25 13.31
N GLY A 242 -28.89 -17.75 12.84
CA GLY A 242 -28.37 -18.02 11.51
C GLY A 242 -28.12 -19.52 11.27
N ALA A 243 -27.43 -20.20 12.19
CA ALA A 243 -27.19 -21.65 12.12
C ALA A 243 -28.49 -22.44 12.03
N LYS A 244 -29.50 -22.05 12.82
CA LYS A 244 -30.80 -22.70 12.78
C LYS A 244 -31.54 -22.46 11.46
N VAL A 245 -31.53 -21.25 10.94
CA VAL A 245 -32.24 -20.87 9.70
C VAL A 245 -31.59 -21.50 8.46
N TYR A 246 -30.26 -21.52 8.38
CA TYR A 246 -29.57 -21.98 7.18
C TYR A 246 -29.27 -23.48 7.20
N PHE A 247 -28.95 -24.06 8.37
CA PHE A 247 -28.47 -25.45 8.48
C PHE A 247 -29.33 -26.34 9.38
N ASN A 248 -30.36 -25.79 10.04
CA ASN A 248 -31.18 -26.49 11.06
C ASN A 248 -30.34 -27.10 12.16
N LYS A 249 -29.19 -26.49 12.51
CA LYS A 249 -28.26 -26.96 13.54
C LYS A 249 -28.12 -25.94 14.66
N ASP A 250 -27.58 -26.38 15.79
CA ASP A 250 -27.01 -25.46 16.77
C ASP A 250 -25.68 -24.91 16.26
N VAL A 251 -25.33 -23.70 16.69
CA VAL A 251 -24.11 -23.03 16.17
C VAL A 251 -22.84 -23.81 16.51
N SER A 252 -22.82 -24.49 17.65
CA SER A 252 -21.71 -25.36 18.10
C SER A 252 -21.52 -26.63 17.26
N GLU A 253 -22.51 -26.99 16.44
CA GLU A 253 -22.49 -28.19 15.58
C GLU A 253 -22.07 -27.86 14.13
N LEU A 254 -21.75 -26.61 13.84
CA LEU A 254 -21.32 -26.21 12.49
C LEU A 254 -19.92 -26.73 12.21
N ASN A 255 -19.74 -27.34 11.03
CA ASN A 255 -18.43 -27.66 10.50
C ASN A 255 -17.75 -26.43 9.84
N LEU A 256 -16.47 -26.55 9.46
CA LEU A 256 -15.68 -25.48 8.83
C LEU A 256 -16.39 -24.90 7.60
N ALA A 257 -16.91 -25.74 6.71
CA ALA A 257 -17.61 -25.29 5.50
C ALA A 257 -18.85 -24.45 5.83
N GLN A 258 -19.66 -24.89 6.81
CA GLN A 258 -20.84 -24.16 7.28
C GLN A 258 -20.45 -22.86 7.99
N CYS A 259 -19.38 -22.85 8.77
CA CYS A 259 -18.83 -21.66 9.42
C CYS A 259 -18.40 -20.60 8.39
N ALA A 260 -17.64 -21.01 7.37
CA ALA A 260 -17.19 -20.14 6.30
C ALA A 260 -18.36 -19.57 5.47
N MET A 261 -19.38 -20.41 5.19
CA MET A 261 -20.58 -19.96 4.48
C MET A 261 -21.38 -18.95 5.30
N LEU A 262 -21.61 -19.22 6.58
CA LEU A 262 -22.36 -18.34 7.47
C LEU A 262 -21.65 -16.98 7.64
N ALA A 263 -20.32 -17.00 7.79
CA ALA A 263 -19.50 -15.80 7.81
C ALA A 263 -19.65 -15.01 6.51
N GLY A 264 -19.62 -15.67 5.35
CA GLY A 264 -19.78 -15.03 4.04
C GLY A 264 -21.10 -14.30 3.84
N ILE A 265 -22.20 -14.81 4.41
CA ILE A 265 -23.54 -14.22 4.34
C ILE A 265 -23.60 -12.84 4.97
N THR A 266 -22.80 -12.55 6.00
CA THR A 266 -22.80 -11.27 6.74
C THR A 266 -22.55 -10.07 5.82
N ASN A 267 -21.77 -10.23 4.77
CA ASN A 267 -21.36 -9.15 3.86
C ASN A 267 -22.54 -8.58 3.05
N ASN A 268 -23.40 -9.45 2.54
CA ASN A 268 -24.63 -9.05 1.81
C ASN A 268 -25.72 -10.12 1.98
N PRO A 269 -26.46 -10.10 3.11
CA PRO A 269 -27.45 -11.13 3.44
C PRO A 269 -28.57 -11.26 2.41
N TYR A 270 -28.88 -10.22 1.68
CA TYR A 270 -29.89 -10.28 0.62
C TYR A 270 -29.41 -11.10 -0.59
N ARG A 271 -28.15 -10.87 -1.01
CA ARG A 271 -27.55 -11.58 -2.14
C ARG A 271 -27.25 -13.03 -1.82
N PHE A 272 -26.67 -13.28 -0.63
CA PHE A 272 -26.15 -14.60 -0.22
C PHE A 272 -27.17 -15.48 0.50
N ARG A 273 -28.47 -15.11 0.46
CA ARG A 273 -29.55 -16.00 0.89
C ARG A 273 -29.82 -17.14 -0.09
N GLU A 274 -29.35 -17.05 -1.32
CA GLU A 274 -29.42 -18.07 -2.36
C GLU A 274 -28.14 -18.92 -2.29
N HIS A 275 -28.30 -20.25 -2.30
CA HIS A 275 -27.22 -21.21 -2.02
C HIS A 275 -26.00 -21.02 -2.95
N ASP A 276 -26.20 -20.97 -4.28
CA ASP A 276 -25.09 -20.84 -5.24
C ASP A 276 -24.24 -19.58 -4.98
N GLN A 277 -24.90 -18.48 -4.63
CA GLN A 277 -24.21 -17.23 -4.30
C GLN A 277 -23.48 -17.34 -2.97
N ALA A 278 -24.08 -18.02 -1.99
CA ALA A 278 -23.44 -18.27 -0.69
C ALA A 278 -22.23 -19.21 -0.84
N LYS A 279 -22.34 -20.27 -1.64
CA LYS A 279 -21.25 -21.21 -1.93
C LYS A 279 -20.07 -20.51 -2.61
N ALA A 280 -20.32 -19.68 -3.62
CA ALA A 280 -19.28 -18.88 -4.25
C ALA A 280 -18.60 -17.90 -3.26
N ARG A 281 -19.34 -17.36 -2.29
CA ARG A 281 -18.79 -16.49 -1.24
C ARG A 281 -18.04 -17.28 -0.18
N GLN A 282 -18.51 -18.48 0.19
CA GLN A 282 -17.81 -19.38 1.09
C GLN A 282 -16.37 -19.66 0.64
N ILE A 283 -16.17 -19.96 -0.65
CA ILE A 283 -14.83 -20.21 -1.20
C ILE A 283 -13.91 -19.01 -0.98
N GLN A 284 -14.41 -17.77 -1.18
CA GLN A 284 -13.61 -16.58 -0.89
C GLN A 284 -13.24 -16.42 0.59
N VAL A 285 -14.13 -16.82 1.48
CA VAL A 285 -13.84 -16.84 2.94
C VAL A 285 -12.78 -17.88 3.26
N LEU A 286 -12.89 -19.09 2.71
CA LEU A 286 -11.90 -20.16 2.85
C LEU A 286 -10.53 -19.75 2.29
N ASP A 287 -10.49 -19.07 1.13
CA ASP A 287 -9.26 -18.48 0.57
C ASP A 287 -8.60 -17.50 1.57
N ASP A 288 -9.40 -16.61 2.15
CA ASP A 288 -8.91 -15.65 3.15
C ASP A 288 -8.43 -16.36 4.44
N MET A 289 -9.09 -17.41 4.88
CA MET A 289 -8.67 -18.21 6.03
C MET A 289 -7.37 -18.96 5.78
N LEU A 290 -7.21 -19.57 4.60
CA LEU A 290 -5.98 -20.26 4.19
C LEU A 290 -4.81 -19.27 4.04
N GLU A 291 -5.02 -18.12 3.39
CA GLU A 291 -3.99 -17.08 3.25
C GLU A 291 -3.48 -16.57 4.59
N GLN A 292 -4.35 -16.53 5.60
CA GLN A 292 -4.02 -16.05 6.94
C GLN A 292 -3.53 -17.15 7.87
N GLY A 293 -3.51 -18.40 7.42
CA GLY A 293 -3.02 -19.56 8.19
C GLY A 293 -3.96 -20.05 9.29
N TYR A 294 -5.25 -19.74 9.18
CA TYR A 294 -6.27 -20.28 10.10
C TYR A 294 -6.62 -21.75 9.80
N ILE A 295 -6.48 -22.15 8.53
CA ILE A 295 -6.74 -23.53 8.09
C ILE A 295 -5.57 -24.03 7.23
N THR A 296 -5.42 -25.35 7.17
CA THR A 296 -4.48 -26.05 6.31
C THR A 296 -5.05 -26.22 4.89
N LYS A 297 -4.20 -26.66 3.94
CA LYS A 297 -4.65 -26.95 2.57
C LYS A 297 -5.63 -28.11 2.48
N ASP A 298 -5.45 -29.11 3.34
CA ASP A 298 -6.32 -30.29 3.38
C ASP A 298 -7.71 -29.89 3.92
N GLU A 299 -7.77 -29.15 5.04
CA GLU A 299 -9.02 -28.59 5.58
C GLU A 299 -9.73 -27.66 4.58
N TYR A 300 -8.96 -26.84 3.85
CA TYR A 300 -9.49 -26.01 2.78
C TYR A 300 -10.16 -26.85 1.69
N GLN A 301 -9.46 -27.89 1.19
CA GLN A 301 -9.98 -28.74 0.12
C GLN A 301 -11.25 -29.48 0.56
N ASP A 302 -11.24 -30.06 1.75
CA ASP A 302 -12.39 -30.74 2.33
C ASP A 302 -13.61 -29.81 2.47
N ALA A 303 -13.39 -28.55 2.89
CA ALA A 303 -14.45 -27.56 3.02
C ALA A 303 -14.97 -27.04 1.67
N VAL A 304 -14.12 -26.95 0.64
CA VAL A 304 -14.54 -26.59 -0.72
C VAL A 304 -15.39 -27.70 -1.35
N ASP A 305 -15.02 -28.96 -1.14
CA ASP A 305 -15.71 -30.12 -1.69
C ASP A 305 -17.03 -30.46 -0.94
N ASP A 306 -17.18 -29.94 0.30
CA ASP A 306 -18.45 -30.05 1.05
C ASP A 306 -19.57 -29.28 0.31
N PRO A 307 -20.70 -29.92 -0.03
CA PRO A 307 -21.80 -29.24 -0.73
C PRO A 307 -22.42 -28.12 0.10
N THR A 308 -22.35 -28.20 1.42
CA THR A 308 -22.83 -27.20 2.40
C THR A 308 -24.28 -26.77 2.14
N LEU A 309 -25.15 -27.73 1.90
CA LEU A 309 -26.56 -27.47 1.56
C LEU A 309 -27.29 -26.69 2.64
N PHE A 310 -28.18 -25.80 2.25
CA PHE A 310 -29.11 -25.18 3.18
C PHE A 310 -30.18 -26.19 3.63
N ALA A 311 -30.71 -26.00 4.84
CA ALA A 311 -31.75 -26.87 5.38
C ALA A 311 -33.00 -26.94 4.47
N SER A 312 -33.26 -25.92 3.68
CA SER A 312 -34.37 -25.89 2.70
C SER A 312 -34.13 -26.73 1.44
N GLU A 313 -32.92 -27.29 1.28
CA GLU A 313 -32.49 -28.08 0.12
C GLU A 313 -32.25 -29.56 0.50
N ILE A 314 -32.42 -29.88 1.79
CA ILE A 314 -32.31 -31.23 2.31
C ILE A 314 -33.75 -31.77 2.44
N ASP A 315 -34.16 -32.65 1.52
CA ASP A 315 -35.44 -33.35 1.53
C ASP A 315 -35.47 -34.46 2.60
#